data_c6d59c3150d6ca46b4fa740a0d0da409
#
_entry.id   c6d59c3150d6ca46b4fa740a0d0da409
#
_cell.length_a   1.000
_cell.length_b   1.000
_cell.length_c   1.000
_cell.angle_alpha   90.00
_cell.angle_beta   90.00
_cell.angle_gamma   90.00
#
_symmetry.space_group_name_H-M   'P 1'
#
loop_
_entity.id
_entity.type
_entity.pdbx_description
1 polymer ?
#
loop_
_entity_poly.entity_id
_entity_poly.type
_entity_poly.pdbx_seq_one_letter_code
_entity_poly.pdbx_strand_id
1 'polypeptide(L)'
;ENFTLLLQTIREALEAEGEGYLLTIAAPAGPSIYANIELDLIHPYLDFINVMTYDFHGGWESQTGHNAPMHPAQDDPFAQAQTYNIHAAIQAYLDAGIPSEKVVMGLPFYGRGWQGVGSAGAGRFQSATGAAMNGTWEAGVFDYKDLKNNFLGQGYTRYWDEAAQVPWLYNPDTGIWISYDDAESIEIKSDYIVSQDLGGAMYWELSSDTADAELLTRVYETLAD
;
A
#
# COMPACT_ATOMS: atom_id res chain seq x y z
N GLU A 1 23.53 8.22 6.00
CA GLU A 1 24.25 9.41 6.49
C GLU A 1 23.86 10.65 5.68
N ASN A 2 24.06 10.70 4.35
CA ASN A 2 23.76 11.91 3.57
C ASN A 2 22.28 12.30 3.59
N PHE A 3 21.38 11.34 3.64
CA PHE A 3 19.94 11.61 3.73
C PHE A 3 19.56 12.21 5.09
N THR A 4 20.13 11.70 6.16
CA THR A 4 19.94 12.21 7.53
C THR A 4 20.45 13.65 7.63
N LEU A 5 21.64 13.94 7.11
CA LEU A 5 22.20 15.30 7.06
C LEU A 5 21.35 16.26 6.21
N LEU A 6 20.79 15.79 5.11
CA LEU A 6 19.87 16.60 4.29
C LEU A 6 18.62 16.99 5.09
N LEU A 7 17.99 16.03 5.77
CA LEU A 7 16.80 16.29 6.60
C LEU A 7 17.11 17.26 7.73
N GLN A 8 18.24 17.07 8.41
CA GLN A 8 18.71 18.02 9.44
C GLN A 8 18.85 19.44 8.87
N THR A 9 19.55 19.58 7.73
CA THR A 9 19.78 20.89 7.11
C THR A 9 18.46 21.58 6.71
N ILE A 10 17.50 20.81 6.16
CA ILE A 10 16.19 21.34 5.80
C ILE A 10 15.42 21.78 7.05
N ARG A 11 15.43 20.96 8.12
CA ARG A 11 14.79 21.31 9.40
C ARG A 11 15.34 22.61 9.96
N GLU A 12 16.66 22.75 10.05
CA GLU A 12 17.34 23.96 10.54
C GLU A 12 16.97 25.19 9.68
N ALA A 13 16.89 25.04 8.36
CA ALA A 13 16.50 26.13 7.48
C ALA A 13 15.02 26.54 7.68
N LEU A 14 14.11 25.57 7.84
CA LEU A 14 12.69 25.85 8.10
C LEU A 14 12.51 26.56 9.45
N GLU A 15 13.20 26.13 10.49
CA GLU A 15 13.16 26.78 11.82
C GLU A 15 13.70 28.23 11.77
N ALA A 16 14.71 28.49 10.94
CA ALA A 16 15.23 29.85 10.76
C ALA A 16 14.25 30.80 10.05
N GLU A 17 13.34 30.26 9.19
CA GLU A 17 12.30 31.04 8.51
C GLU A 17 11.10 31.32 9.42
N GLY A 18 10.86 30.52 10.48
CA GLY A 18 9.80 30.71 11.44
C GLY A 18 9.17 29.41 11.96
N GLU A 19 8.11 29.55 12.75
CA GLU A 19 7.38 28.43 13.33
C GLU A 19 6.27 27.89 12.42
N GLY A 20 5.90 26.62 12.60
CA GLY A 20 4.72 26.01 11.97
C GLY A 20 4.97 25.36 10.61
N TYR A 21 6.21 25.33 10.11
CA TYR A 21 6.54 24.58 8.91
C TYR A 21 6.71 23.09 9.22
N LEU A 22 6.06 22.25 8.39
CA LEU A 22 6.16 20.80 8.49
C LEU A 22 7.24 20.26 7.55
N LEU A 23 8.05 19.33 8.04
CA LEU A 23 8.96 18.51 7.23
C LEU A 23 8.52 17.05 7.31
N THR A 24 8.08 16.50 6.18
CA THR A 24 7.60 15.13 6.07
C THR A 24 8.28 14.42 4.91
N ILE A 25 8.25 13.11 4.91
CA ILE A 25 8.74 12.30 3.80
C ILE A 25 7.72 11.23 3.41
N ALA A 26 7.77 10.81 2.14
CA ALA A 26 7.21 9.54 1.69
C ALA A 26 8.33 8.49 1.76
N ALA A 27 8.13 7.46 2.57
CA ALA A 27 9.16 6.49 2.91
C ALA A 27 8.82 5.09 2.36
N PRO A 28 9.83 4.30 1.94
CA PRO A 28 9.63 2.98 1.34
C PRO A 28 9.19 1.94 2.37
N ALA A 29 8.29 1.02 1.97
CA ALA A 29 7.89 -0.11 2.79
C ALA A 29 8.78 -1.37 2.58
N GLY A 30 9.50 -1.45 1.46
CA GLY A 30 10.36 -2.60 1.16
C GLY A 30 11.70 -2.58 1.90
N PRO A 31 12.10 -3.70 2.56
CA PRO A 31 13.32 -3.77 3.36
C PRO A 31 14.60 -3.52 2.56
N SER A 32 14.64 -3.87 1.28
CA SER A 32 15.79 -3.63 0.41
C SER A 32 16.11 -2.13 0.23
N ILE A 33 15.13 -1.25 0.49
CA ILE A 33 15.27 0.18 0.35
C ILE A 33 15.40 0.84 1.72
N TYR A 34 14.50 0.59 2.67
CA TYR A 34 14.58 1.25 3.99
C TYR A 34 15.82 0.82 4.79
N ALA A 35 16.40 -0.36 4.55
CA ALA A 35 17.68 -0.76 5.16
C ALA A 35 18.87 0.17 4.81
N ASN A 36 18.72 1.03 3.81
CA ASN A 36 19.72 2.04 3.46
C ASN A 36 19.44 3.40 4.10
N ILE A 37 18.41 3.52 4.92
CA ILE A 37 18.01 4.72 5.64
C ILE A 37 18.30 4.51 7.12
N GLU A 38 18.89 5.51 7.77
CA GLU A 38 19.12 5.53 9.22
C GLU A 38 17.81 5.91 9.94
N LEU A 39 16.84 4.96 9.96
CA LEU A 39 15.47 5.20 10.44
C LEU A 39 15.45 5.76 11.87
N ASP A 40 16.34 5.26 12.73
CA ASP A 40 16.51 5.69 14.12
C ASP A 40 17.03 7.13 14.26
N LEU A 41 17.66 7.67 13.21
CA LEU A 41 18.29 9.00 13.23
C LEU A 41 17.48 10.06 12.49
N ILE A 42 16.56 9.69 11.59
CA ILE A 42 15.84 10.67 10.76
C ILE A 42 14.61 11.25 11.44
N HIS A 43 13.92 10.48 12.32
CA HIS A 43 12.63 10.87 12.89
C HIS A 43 12.67 12.15 13.76
N PRO A 44 13.79 12.54 14.41
CA PRO A 44 13.83 13.80 15.15
C PRO A 44 13.68 15.06 14.28
N TYR A 45 14.04 14.96 12.99
CA TYR A 45 13.95 16.07 12.03
C TYR A 45 12.59 16.14 11.34
N LEU A 46 11.75 15.12 11.47
CA LEU A 46 10.47 14.97 10.76
C LEU A 46 9.28 15.18 11.69
N ASP A 47 8.24 15.79 11.17
CA ASP A 47 6.96 15.87 11.86
C ASP A 47 6.23 14.54 11.79
N PHE A 48 6.17 13.92 10.60
CA PHE A 48 5.67 12.57 10.39
C PHE A 48 6.26 11.93 9.12
N ILE A 49 6.09 10.61 9.01
CA ILE A 49 6.64 9.78 7.95
C ILE A 49 5.48 9.04 7.27
N ASN A 50 5.21 9.35 6.00
CA ASN A 50 4.22 8.61 5.20
C ASN A 50 4.86 7.34 4.67
N VAL A 51 4.62 6.19 5.29
CA VAL A 51 5.15 4.92 4.83
C VAL A 51 4.28 4.42 3.67
N MET A 52 4.85 4.28 2.49
CA MET A 52 4.17 3.79 1.27
C MET A 52 3.98 2.28 1.32
N THR A 53 3.04 1.82 2.15
CA THR A 53 2.72 0.41 2.42
C THR A 53 1.88 -0.21 1.31
N TYR A 54 2.35 -0.04 0.09
CA TYR A 54 1.78 -0.58 -1.14
C TYR A 54 2.89 -0.80 -2.18
N ASP A 55 2.54 -1.33 -3.36
CA ASP A 55 3.48 -1.72 -4.40
C ASP A 55 4.47 -2.80 -3.94
N PHE A 56 4.05 -3.68 -3.04
CA PHE A 56 4.85 -4.85 -2.66
C PHE A 56 5.02 -5.80 -3.84
N HIS A 57 3.96 -5.97 -4.67
CA HIS A 57 3.96 -6.72 -5.91
C HIS A 57 3.26 -5.92 -7.02
N GLY A 58 3.67 -6.13 -8.27
CA GLY A 58 3.09 -5.45 -9.43
C GLY A 58 3.47 -6.09 -10.76
N GLY A 59 2.94 -5.55 -11.84
CA GLY A 59 3.09 -6.06 -13.19
C GLY A 59 4.53 -6.13 -13.74
N TRP A 60 5.53 -5.68 -12.99
CA TRP A 60 6.96 -5.89 -13.25
C TRP A 60 7.43 -7.31 -12.93
N GLU A 61 6.61 -8.09 -12.23
CA GLU A 61 6.87 -9.48 -11.90
C GLU A 61 6.14 -10.43 -12.86
N SER A 62 6.70 -11.61 -13.04
CA SER A 62 6.13 -12.69 -13.87
C SER A 62 5.21 -13.63 -13.08
N GLN A 63 4.82 -13.23 -11.89
CA GLN A 63 3.93 -13.96 -10.99
C GLN A 63 3.00 -12.98 -10.30
N THR A 64 1.74 -13.36 -10.09
CA THR A 64 0.76 -12.55 -9.37
C THR A 64 1.07 -12.52 -7.88
N GLY A 65 0.92 -11.36 -7.25
CA GLY A 65 1.12 -11.14 -5.83
C GLY A 65 0.27 -9.96 -5.33
N HIS A 66 0.02 -9.89 -4.03
CA HIS A 66 -0.81 -8.82 -3.48
C HIS A 66 -0.09 -7.47 -3.48
N ASN A 67 -0.77 -6.42 -3.96
CA ASN A 67 -0.27 -5.04 -3.99
C ASN A 67 0.06 -4.50 -2.60
N ALA A 68 -0.86 -4.71 -1.65
CA ALA A 68 -0.75 -4.19 -0.30
C ALA A 68 -1.33 -5.16 0.75
N PRO A 69 -0.77 -6.38 0.91
CA PRO A 69 -1.28 -7.35 1.87
C PRO A 69 -1.06 -6.86 3.31
N MET A 70 -2.08 -7.03 4.18
CA MET A 70 -1.96 -6.66 5.59
C MET A 70 -0.94 -7.54 6.30
N HIS A 71 -1.00 -8.85 6.05
CA HIS A 71 -0.12 -9.90 6.58
C HIS A 71 0.36 -10.82 5.46
N PRO A 72 1.41 -11.64 5.68
CA PRO A 72 1.81 -12.62 4.68
C PRO A 72 0.71 -13.67 4.48
N ALA A 73 0.38 -13.97 3.23
CA ALA A 73 -0.48 -15.10 2.92
C ALA A 73 0.20 -16.42 3.32
N GLN A 74 -0.58 -17.42 3.78
CA GLN A 74 -0.03 -18.65 4.31
C GLN A 74 0.79 -19.46 3.28
N ASP A 75 0.39 -19.38 2.02
CA ASP A 75 0.93 -20.12 0.88
C ASP A 75 1.64 -19.21 -0.14
N ASP A 76 2.06 -18.03 0.28
CA ASP A 76 2.80 -17.08 -0.55
C ASP A 76 4.17 -17.66 -0.94
N PRO A 77 4.42 -17.88 -2.24
CA PRO A 77 5.66 -18.51 -2.72
C PRO A 77 6.84 -17.53 -2.83
N PHE A 78 6.60 -16.23 -2.63
CA PHE A 78 7.67 -15.24 -2.73
C PHE A 78 8.65 -15.36 -1.56
N ALA A 79 9.94 -15.28 -1.84
CA ALA A 79 10.98 -15.34 -0.81
C ALA A 79 10.86 -14.21 0.22
N GLN A 80 10.27 -13.10 -0.17
CA GLN A 80 10.05 -11.91 0.65
C GLN A 80 8.68 -11.88 1.37
N ALA A 81 7.84 -12.92 1.25
CA ALA A 81 6.49 -12.95 1.78
C ALA A 81 6.38 -12.46 3.24
N GLN A 82 7.35 -12.83 4.09
CA GLN A 82 7.35 -12.45 5.50
C GLN A 82 7.65 -10.96 5.73
N THR A 83 8.20 -10.26 4.75
CA THR A 83 8.62 -8.84 4.87
C THR A 83 7.90 -7.91 3.90
N TYR A 84 7.30 -8.47 2.83
CA TYR A 84 6.54 -7.69 1.83
C TYR A 84 5.05 -7.67 2.18
N ASN A 85 4.76 -7.09 3.36
CA ASN A 85 3.41 -6.85 3.85
C ASN A 85 3.39 -5.62 4.76
N ILE A 86 2.21 -5.05 4.97
CA ILE A 86 2.01 -3.82 5.74
C ILE A 86 2.51 -3.97 7.17
N HIS A 87 2.09 -5.05 7.85
CA HIS A 87 2.47 -5.27 9.25
C HIS A 87 3.99 -5.30 9.44
N ALA A 88 4.71 -6.07 8.61
CA ALA A 88 6.17 -6.16 8.71
C ALA A 88 6.84 -4.81 8.41
N ALA A 89 6.34 -4.05 7.44
CA ALA A 89 6.85 -2.73 7.13
C ALA A 89 6.67 -1.75 8.30
N ILE A 90 5.46 -1.64 8.85
CA ILE A 90 5.17 -0.75 9.98
C ILE A 90 5.99 -1.15 11.20
N GLN A 91 6.07 -2.45 11.54
CA GLN A 91 6.87 -2.91 12.67
C GLN A 91 8.36 -2.54 12.50
N ALA A 92 8.91 -2.60 11.28
CA ALA A 92 10.31 -2.21 11.06
C ALA A 92 10.58 -0.73 11.40
N TYR A 93 9.62 0.17 11.16
CA TYR A 93 9.73 1.57 11.55
C TYR A 93 9.59 1.76 13.08
N LEU A 94 8.65 1.07 13.70
CA LEU A 94 8.47 1.10 15.17
C LEU A 94 9.66 0.50 15.90
N ASP A 95 10.20 -0.64 15.45
CA ASP A 95 11.36 -1.30 16.02
C ASP A 95 12.64 -0.47 15.88
N ALA A 96 12.72 0.40 14.87
CA ALA A 96 13.79 1.41 14.74
C ALA A 96 13.67 2.55 15.76
N GLY A 97 12.64 2.56 16.60
CA GLY A 97 12.43 3.55 17.68
C GLY A 97 11.70 4.82 17.23
N ILE A 98 11.08 4.81 16.06
CA ILE A 98 10.23 5.92 15.61
C ILE A 98 8.94 5.92 16.43
N PRO A 99 8.55 7.04 17.07
CA PRO A 99 7.29 7.14 17.77
C PRO A 99 6.09 6.81 16.86
N SER A 100 5.14 6.02 17.35
CA SER A 100 3.99 5.55 16.55
C SER A 100 3.17 6.70 15.98
N GLU A 101 2.99 7.78 16.71
CA GLU A 101 2.30 8.99 16.29
C GLU A 101 2.98 9.73 15.11
N LYS A 102 4.24 9.40 14.80
CA LYS A 102 4.94 9.91 13.62
C LYS A 102 4.86 8.98 12.41
N VAL A 103 4.38 7.78 12.56
CA VAL A 103 4.22 6.80 11.48
C VAL A 103 2.82 6.92 10.89
N VAL A 104 2.73 7.31 9.63
CA VAL A 104 1.48 7.43 8.87
C VAL A 104 1.44 6.30 7.84
N MET A 105 0.41 5.45 7.91
CA MET A 105 0.30 4.27 7.05
C MET A 105 -0.31 4.60 5.70
N GLY A 106 0.32 4.14 4.62
CA GLY A 106 -0.14 4.34 3.25
C GLY A 106 -1.22 3.34 2.82
N LEU A 107 -2.27 3.83 2.19
CA LEU A 107 -3.39 3.07 1.67
C LEU A 107 -3.50 3.28 0.15
N PRO A 108 -3.47 2.22 -0.68
CA PRO A 108 -3.63 2.39 -2.12
C PRO A 108 -5.11 2.45 -2.49
N PHE A 109 -5.51 3.51 -3.19
CA PHE A 109 -6.84 3.62 -3.80
C PHE A 109 -6.83 3.13 -5.25
N TYR A 110 -5.93 2.21 -5.55
CA TYR A 110 -5.72 1.62 -6.87
C TYR A 110 -5.33 0.15 -6.77
N GLY A 111 -5.43 -0.55 -7.89
CA GLY A 111 -4.99 -1.94 -8.01
C GLY A 111 -3.84 -2.12 -9.01
N ARG A 112 -3.10 -3.22 -8.83
CA ARG A 112 -2.08 -3.72 -9.76
C ARG A 112 -2.59 -4.95 -10.48
N GLY A 113 -2.46 -4.98 -11.82
CA GLY A 113 -3.00 -6.05 -12.65
C GLY A 113 -1.97 -6.74 -13.51
N TRP A 114 -2.16 -8.05 -13.68
CA TRP A 114 -1.39 -8.93 -14.55
C TRP A 114 -2.25 -9.57 -15.61
N GLN A 115 -1.64 -10.04 -16.68
CA GLN A 115 -2.28 -10.77 -17.78
C GLN A 115 -1.63 -12.13 -18.02
N GLY A 116 -2.34 -12.99 -18.77
CA GLY A 116 -1.88 -14.34 -19.10
C GLY A 116 -1.86 -15.27 -17.89
N VAL A 117 -2.75 -14.99 -16.91
CA VAL A 117 -2.81 -15.70 -15.63
C VAL A 117 -3.72 -16.92 -15.75
N GLY A 118 -3.21 -18.08 -15.33
CA GLY A 118 -3.97 -19.34 -15.29
C GLY A 118 -5.05 -19.34 -14.20
N SER A 119 -6.05 -20.24 -14.34
CA SER A 119 -7.24 -20.27 -13.45
C SER A 119 -7.03 -20.99 -12.11
N ALA A 120 -5.90 -21.65 -11.90
CA ALA A 120 -5.63 -22.33 -10.63
C ALA A 120 -5.63 -21.32 -9.47
N GLY A 121 -6.30 -21.65 -8.36
CA GLY A 121 -6.44 -20.75 -7.20
C GLY A 121 -7.06 -19.39 -7.54
N ALA A 122 -7.91 -19.32 -8.57
CA ALA A 122 -8.44 -18.07 -9.11
C ALA A 122 -7.33 -17.05 -9.47
N GLY A 123 -6.23 -17.55 -10.02
CA GLY A 123 -5.09 -16.76 -10.47
C GLY A 123 -4.13 -16.28 -9.39
N ARG A 124 -4.38 -16.59 -8.10
CA ARG A 124 -3.51 -16.19 -7.00
C ARG A 124 -2.19 -16.95 -7.05
N PHE A 125 -1.07 -16.22 -6.98
CA PHE A 125 0.31 -16.74 -7.04
C PHE A 125 0.60 -17.58 -8.28
N GLN A 126 -0.05 -17.26 -9.40
CA GLN A 126 0.17 -17.94 -10.67
C GLN A 126 1.17 -17.18 -11.54
N SER A 127 1.80 -17.90 -12.46
CA SER A 127 2.63 -17.28 -13.49
C SER A 127 1.80 -16.32 -14.34
N ALA A 128 2.41 -15.22 -14.72
CA ALA A 128 1.82 -14.19 -15.56
C ALA A 128 2.78 -13.79 -16.69
N THR A 129 2.26 -13.18 -17.74
CA THR A 129 3.08 -12.70 -18.85
C THR A 129 3.51 -11.24 -18.70
N GLY A 130 3.22 -10.63 -17.56
CA GLY A 130 3.55 -9.25 -17.22
C GLY A 130 2.31 -8.43 -16.83
N ALA A 131 2.44 -7.11 -16.80
CA ALA A 131 1.35 -6.20 -16.50
C ALA A 131 0.18 -6.39 -17.46
N ALA A 132 -1.06 -6.24 -16.99
CA ALA A 132 -2.23 -6.15 -17.83
C ALA A 132 -2.05 -5.02 -18.85
N MET A 133 -2.41 -5.26 -20.11
CA MET A 133 -2.23 -4.25 -21.16
C MET A 133 -3.18 -3.06 -21.01
N ASN A 134 -4.29 -3.22 -20.30
CA ASN A 134 -5.21 -2.16 -19.93
C ASN A 134 -4.93 -1.65 -18.51
N GLY A 135 -5.50 -0.51 -18.20
CA GLY A 135 -5.45 0.18 -16.91
C GLY A 135 -6.16 1.52 -17.05
N THR A 136 -6.35 2.24 -15.96
CA THR A 136 -7.03 3.55 -15.99
C THR A 136 -6.13 4.62 -16.60
N TRP A 137 -4.88 4.72 -16.12
CA TRP A 137 -3.89 5.71 -16.58
C TRP A 137 -2.71 5.09 -17.31
N GLU A 138 -2.26 3.95 -16.84
CA GLU A 138 -1.17 3.19 -17.42
C GLU A 138 -1.46 1.68 -17.38
N ALA A 139 -0.77 0.92 -18.22
CA ALA A 139 -0.93 -0.53 -18.25
C ALA A 139 -0.69 -1.16 -16.89
N GLY A 140 -1.65 -1.96 -16.43
CA GLY A 140 -1.58 -2.68 -15.16
C GLY A 140 -1.87 -1.84 -13.92
N VAL A 141 -2.29 -0.58 -14.04
CA VAL A 141 -2.72 0.27 -12.90
C VAL A 141 -4.17 0.67 -13.06
N PHE A 142 -4.99 0.38 -12.07
CA PHE A 142 -6.43 0.55 -12.11
C PHE A 142 -6.91 1.36 -10.92
N ASP A 143 -7.53 2.52 -11.15
CA ASP A 143 -8.21 3.29 -10.09
C ASP A 143 -9.30 2.44 -9.45
N TYR A 144 -9.51 2.58 -8.14
CA TYR A 144 -10.59 1.89 -7.43
C TYR A 144 -11.96 2.15 -8.05
N LYS A 145 -12.27 3.41 -8.40
CA LYS A 145 -13.52 3.78 -9.07
C LYS A 145 -13.74 3.03 -10.39
N ASP A 146 -12.67 2.77 -11.13
CA ASP A 146 -12.73 2.03 -12.39
C ASP A 146 -12.98 0.55 -12.14
N LEU A 147 -12.26 -0.06 -11.19
CA LEU A 147 -12.48 -1.45 -10.77
C LEU A 147 -13.91 -1.68 -10.33
N LYS A 148 -14.46 -0.78 -9.52
CA LYS A 148 -15.84 -0.87 -9.01
C LYS A 148 -16.88 -0.74 -10.11
N ASN A 149 -16.72 0.22 -11.02
CA ASN A 149 -17.74 0.54 -12.00
C ASN A 149 -17.67 -0.32 -13.28
N ASN A 150 -16.47 -0.73 -13.69
CA ASN A 150 -16.24 -1.32 -15.01
C ASN A 150 -15.71 -2.76 -14.99
N PHE A 151 -15.26 -3.26 -13.82
CA PHE A 151 -14.69 -4.62 -13.71
C PHE A 151 -15.52 -5.51 -12.79
N LEU A 152 -15.83 -5.08 -11.59
CA LEU A 152 -16.58 -5.88 -10.62
C LEU A 152 -17.96 -6.28 -11.18
N GLY A 153 -18.20 -7.58 -11.30
CA GLY A 153 -19.43 -8.13 -11.89
C GLY A 153 -19.50 -8.10 -13.42
N GLN A 154 -18.47 -7.57 -14.10
CA GLN A 154 -18.34 -7.53 -15.55
C GLN A 154 -17.40 -8.64 -16.06
N GLY A 155 -17.69 -9.90 -15.68
CA GLY A 155 -16.84 -11.05 -15.97
C GLY A 155 -15.70 -11.25 -14.97
N TYR A 156 -15.46 -10.29 -14.08
CA TYR A 156 -14.52 -10.40 -12.98
C TYR A 156 -15.22 -10.80 -11.70
N THR A 157 -14.68 -11.80 -11.01
CA THR A 157 -15.13 -12.25 -9.70
C THR A 157 -14.19 -11.72 -8.63
N ARG A 158 -14.76 -11.16 -7.54
CA ARG A 158 -14.03 -10.81 -6.33
C ARG A 158 -13.74 -12.05 -5.52
N TYR A 159 -12.51 -12.20 -5.11
CA TYR A 159 -12.03 -13.19 -4.15
C TYR A 159 -11.43 -12.47 -2.95
N TRP A 160 -11.23 -13.21 -1.86
CA TRP A 160 -10.67 -12.68 -0.62
C TRP A 160 -9.58 -13.61 -0.10
N ASP A 161 -8.46 -13.03 0.35
CA ASP A 161 -7.38 -13.74 1.02
C ASP A 161 -7.52 -13.51 2.53
N GLU A 162 -7.96 -14.52 3.26
CA GLU A 162 -8.20 -14.45 4.71
C GLU A 162 -6.93 -14.15 5.50
N ALA A 163 -5.77 -14.65 5.07
CA ALA A 163 -4.52 -14.43 5.76
C ALA A 163 -3.94 -13.04 5.46
N ALA A 164 -3.93 -12.67 4.19
CA ALA A 164 -3.42 -11.38 3.75
C ALA A 164 -4.41 -10.22 3.96
N GLN A 165 -5.70 -10.52 4.21
CA GLN A 165 -6.78 -9.57 4.45
C GLN A 165 -6.94 -8.54 3.32
N VAL A 166 -6.89 -9.03 2.08
CA VAL A 166 -7.04 -8.21 0.88
C VAL A 166 -7.86 -8.93 -0.21
N PRO A 167 -8.60 -8.17 -1.03
CA PRO A 167 -9.32 -8.72 -2.18
C PRO A 167 -8.43 -8.80 -3.42
N TRP A 168 -8.90 -9.62 -4.38
CA TRP A 168 -8.47 -9.55 -5.76
C TRP A 168 -9.63 -9.80 -6.72
N LEU A 169 -9.50 -9.30 -7.94
CA LEU A 169 -10.37 -9.61 -9.05
C LEU A 169 -9.69 -10.59 -10.00
N TYR A 170 -10.46 -11.55 -10.51
CA TYR A 170 -9.98 -12.45 -11.54
C TYR A 170 -11.06 -12.70 -12.59
N ASN A 171 -10.66 -12.66 -13.87
CA ASN A 171 -11.49 -13.03 -15.00
C ASN A 171 -10.81 -14.19 -15.75
N PRO A 172 -11.35 -15.43 -15.68
CA PRO A 172 -10.74 -16.60 -16.30
C PRO A 172 -10.80 -16.57 -17.85
N ASP A 173 -11.75 -15.83 -18.45
CA ASP A 173 -11.89 -15.76 -19.90
C ASP A 173 -10.80 -14.89 -20.54
N THR A 174 -10.37 -13.85 -19.82
CA THR A 174 -9.30 -12.94 -20.27
C THR A 174 -7.93 -13.27 -19.67
N GLY A 175 -7.87 -14.05 -18.60
CA GLY A 175 -6.65 -14.32 -17.85
C GLY A 175 -6.08 -13.07 -17.18
N ILE A 176 -6.92 -12.07 -16.84
CA ILE A 176 -6.51 -10.87 -16.11
C ILE A 176 -6.82 -11.04 -14.63
N TRP A 177 -5.81 -10.77 -13.82
CA TRP A 177 -5.83 -10.82 -12.36
C TRP A 177 -5.42 -9.45 -11.80
N ILE A 178 -6.15 -8.93 -10.80
CA ILE A 178 -5.92 -7.59 -10.26
C ILE A 178 -5.97 -7.66 -8.74
N SER A 179 -4.86 -7.33 -8.06
CA SER A 179 -4.84 -7.06 -6.63
C SER A 179 -5.23 -5.61 -6.38
N TYR A 180 -6.09 -5.38 -5.40
CA TYR A 180 -6.57 -4.04 -5.06
C TYR A 180 -7.01 -3.97 -3.60
N ASP A 181 -7.48 -2.80 -3.17
CA ASP A 181 -8.17 -2.61 -1.90
C ASP A 181 -9.61 -2.17 -2.14
N ASP A 182 -10.51 -2.60 -1.28
CA ASP A 182 -11.91 -2.16 -1.24
C ASP A 182 -12.31 -1.70 0.17
N ALA A 183 -13.57 -1.36 0.36
CA ALA A 183 -14.05 -0.85 1.64
C ALA A 183 -13.79 -1.81 2.82
N GLU A 184 -13.83 -3.14 2.59
CA GLU A 184 -13.57 -4.15 3.62
C GLU A 184 -12.09 -4.15 4.04
N SER A 185 -11.17 -4.21 3.09
CA SER A 185 -9.73 -4.20 3.39
C SER A 185 -9.26 -2.85 3.94
N ILE A 186 -9.84 -1.74 3.47
CA ILE A 186 -9.54 -0.40 3.98
C ILE A 186 -10.01 -0.23 5.44
N GLU A 187 -11.18 -0.78 5.81
CA GLU A 187 -11.64 -0.80 7.21
C GLU A 187 -10.64 -1.54 8.10
N ILE A 188 -10.26 -2.78 7.74
CA ILE A 188 -9.28 -3.58 8.49
C ILE A 188 -7.94 -2.83 8.64
N LYS A 189 -7.47 -2.19 7.58
CA LYS A 189 -6.24 -1.40 7.61
C LYS A 189 -6.36 -0.15 8.50
N SER A 190 -7.52 0.48 8.51
CA SER A 190 -7.80 1.62 9.37
C SER A 190 -7.90 1.20 10.84
N ASP A 191 -8.53 0.07 11.15
CA ASP A 191 -8.53 -0.53 12.49
C ASP A 191 -7.10 -0.85 12.97
N TYR A 192 -6.24 -1.31 12.07
CA TYR A 192 -4.83 -1.54 12.40
C TYR A 192 -4.12 -0.24 12.78
N ILE A 193 -4.37 0.87 12.07
CA ILE A 193 -3.82 2.20 12.42
C ILE A 193 -4.21 2.57 13.86
N VAL A 194 -5.47 2.42 14.22
CA VAL A 194 -5.97 2.68 15.58
C VAL A 194 -5.31 1.74 16.60
N SER A 195 -5.28 0.44 16.31
CA SER A 195 -4.74 -0.57 17.24
C SER A 195 -3.24 -0.43 17.52
N GLN A 196 -2.48 0.16 16.60
CA GLN A 196 -1.04 0.42 16.74
C GLN A 196 -0.73 1.86 17.19
N ASP A 197 -1.75 2.67 17.46
CA ASP A 197 -1.62 4.08 17.87
C ASP A 197 -0.77 4.89 16.87
N LEU A 198 -0.98 4.63 15.55
CA LEU A 198 -0.23 5.31 14.49
C LEU A 198 -0.72 6.75 14.29
N GLY A 199 0.12 7.59 13.70
CA GLY A 199 -0.19 9.00 13.44
C GLY A 199 -1.35 9.24 12.46
N GLY A 200 -1.77 8.23 11.71
CA GLY A 200 -2.91 8.31 10.80
C GLY A 200 -2.73 7.55 9.50
N ALA A 201 -3.54 7.89 8.52
CA ALA A 201 -3.54 7.32 7.17
C ALA A 201 -3.09 8.34 6.12
N MET A 202 -2.31 7.89 5.14
CA MET A 202 -2.06 8.56 3.87
C MET A 202 -2.62 7.67 2.75
N TYR A 203 -3.17 8.24 1.71
CA TYR A 203 -3.68 7.44 0.59
C TYR A 203 -3.15 7.94 -0.75
N TRP A 204 -2.92 7.03 -1.67
CA TRP A 204 -2.56 7.29 -3.05
C TRP A 204 -3.57 6.65 -3.99
N GLU A 205 -4.40 7.45 -4.69
CA GLU A 205 -4.59 8.88 -4.54
C GLU A 205 -6.09 9.23 -4.50
N LEU A 206 -6.42 10.41 -4.03
CA LEU A 206 -7.81 10.85 -3.86
C LEU A 206 -8.64 10.77 -5.14
N SER A 207 -8.05 11.08 -6.29
CA SER A 207 -8.74 11.04 -7.57
C SER A 207 -9.10 9.62 -8.04
N SER A 208 -8.52 8.59 -7.43
CA SER A 208 -8.79 7.19 -7.74
C SER A 208 -10.01 6.61 -7.00
N ASP A 209 -10.53 7.32 -5.99
CA ASP A 209 -11.73 6.93 -5.26
C ASP A 209 -13.01 7.16 -6.08
N THR A 210 -14.12 6.56 -5.64
CA THR A 210 -15.44 6.78 -6.22
C THR A 210 -15.92 8.22 -6.05
N ALA A 211 -16.89 8.64 -6.86
CA ALA A 211 -17.42 10.02 -6.80
C ALA A 211 -18.10 10.35 -5.45
N ASP A 212 -18.56 9.32 -4.73
CA ASP A 212 -19.14 9.41 -3.38
C ASP A 212 -18.10 9.17 -2.27
N ALA A 213 -16.81 9.10 -2.63
CA ALA A 213 -15.67 8.98 -1.72
C ALA A 213 -15.78 7.76 -0.78
N GLU A 214 -16.05 6.57 -1.33
CA GLU A 214 -16.32 5.36 -0.56
C GLU A 214 -15.14 4.95 0.32
N LEU A 215 -13.93 4.88 -0.24
CA LEU A 215 -12.74 4.48 0.52
C LEU A 215 -12.34 5.55 1.54
N LEU A 216 -12.37 6.82 1.14
CA LEU A 216 -12.06 7.92 2.03
C LEU A 216 -13.06 8.01 3.20
N THR A 217 -14.35 7.79 2.91
CA THR A 217 -15.39 7.75 3.96
C THR A 217 -15.12 6.62 4.94
N ARG A 218 -14.74 5.43 4.45
CA ARG A 218 -14.39 4.31 5.32
C ARG A 218 -13.19 4.60 6.22
N VAL A 219 -12.12 5.19 5.66
CA VAL A 219 -10.96 5.66 6.46
C VAL A 219 -11.41 6.64 7.55
N TYR A 220 -12.20 7.65 7.17
CA TYR A 220 -12.64 8.69 8.09
C TYR A 220 -13.52 8.13 9.23
N GLU A 221 -14.51 7.30 8.91
CA GLU A 221 -15.41 6.71 9.89
C GLU A 221 -14.64 5.86 10.91
N THR A 222 -13.67 5.04 10.45
CA THR A 222 -12.89 4.18 11.34
C THR A 222 -11.90 4.95 12.22
N LEU A 223 -11.28 6.02 11.69
CA LEU A 223 -10.30 6.79 12.46
C LEU A 223 -10.94 7.86 13.36
N ALA A 224 -12.23 8.20 13.17
CA ALA A 224 -12.91 9.23 13.95
C ALA A 224 -13.61 8.70 15.22
N ASP A 225 -13.76 7.36 15.34
CA ASP A 225 -14.33 6.68 16.51
C ASP A 225 -13.26 6.44 17.59
#